data_1cc0fec992ba44f149ebb571460699c2
#
_entry.id   1cc0fec992ba44f149ebb571460699c2
#
_cell.length_a   1.000
_cell.length_b   1.000
_cell.length_c   1.000
_cell.angle_alpha   90.00
_cell.angle_beta   90.00
_cell.angle_gamma   90.00
#
_symmetry.space_group_name_H-M   'P 1'
#
loop_
_entity.id
_entity.type
_entity.pdbx_description
1 polymer ?
#
loop_
_entity_poly.entity_id
_entity_poly.type
_entity_poly.pdbx_seq_one_letter_code
_entity_poly.pdbx_strand_id
1 'polypeptide(L)'
;MILPKNSQKVEAMIIVNDYKSFKEHRDKLSGSIGFVPTMGALHEGHLSLIKRARQENKSVVVSIFVNPTQFLEGEDLDKYPRKDSADIKICELAGVDILFMPTVDSIYNKDELKIEAPKVRGFILEGAKRAGHFDGVLQIVMKLFNIVKPTNSYFGKKDAQQLALITQMKNDYFLDTNIVPCEIVRDARGLALSSRNVYLSTQEYEKALSLSKSLKKAALLVSKGELDSKIIKEEMKDILEPNVTKLDYVAIVDKEFNRLEKVEPQNSIILVAAFVGTTRLIDNIWV
;
A
#
# COMPACT_ATOMS: atom_id res chain seq x y z
N MET A 1 32.64 -28.15 18.06
CA MET A 1 31.38 -27.45 17.72
C MET A 1 31.68 -26.50 16.58
N ILE A 2 31.44 -26.93 15.32
CA ILE A 2 31.86 -26.22 14.10
C ILE A 2 30.65 -25.39 13.70
N LEU A 3 30.78 -24.06 13.77
CA LEU A 3 29.78 -23.13 13.23
C LEU A 3 29.76 -23.25 11.69
N PRO A 4 28.63 -23.32 11.03
CA PRO A 4 28.59 -23.34 9.58
C PRO A 4 29.01 -21.96 9.06
N LYS A 5 30.17 -21.89 8.41
CA LYS A 5 30.55 -20.78 7.55
C LYS A 5 29.76 -20.84 6.26
N ASN A 6 28.57 -20.28 6.23
CA ASN A 6 27.90 -19.87 4.99
C ASN A 6 27.96 -18.36 4.89
N SER A 7 29.12 -17.81 4.60
CA SER A 7 29.22 -16.45 4.06
C SER A 7 28.78 -16.51 2.58
N GLN A 8 27.48 -16.49 2.33
CA GLN A 8 27.01 -16.05 1.01
C GLN A 8 27.55 -14.63 0.83
N LYS A 9 28.40 -14.43 -0.20
CA LYS A 9 28.74 -13.09 -0.67
C LYS A 9 27.41 -12.37 -0.92
N VAL A 10 27.10 -11.39 -0.10
CA VAL A 10 26.00 -10.46 -0.37
C VAL A 10 26.48 -9.70 -1.60
N GLU A 11 25.98 -10.06 -2.78
CA GLU A 11 26.19 -9.24 -3.98
C GLU A 11 25.64 -7.85 -3.67
N ALA A 12 26.34 -6.81 -4.11
CA ALA A 12 25.93 -5.45 -3.88
C ALA A 12 24.57 -5.21 -4.60
N MET A 13 23.63 -4.55 -3.93
CA MET A 13 22.37 -4.15 -4.52
C MET A 13 22.60 -3.35 -5.81
N ILE A 14 21.88 -3.69 -6.86
CA ILE A 14 21.96 -3.03 -8.16
C ILE A 14 20.88 -1.95 -8.24
N ILE A 15 21.26 -0.72 -8.56
CA ILE A 15 20.32 0.39 -8.76
C ILE A 15 20.21 0.68 -10.24
N VAL A 16 18.98 0.73 -10.77
CA VAL A 16 18.69 0.97 -12.19
C VAL A 16 17.55 1.96 -12.37
N ASN A 17 17.63 2.80 -13.39
CA ASN A 17 16.72 3.93 -13.59
C ASN A 17 15.90 3.86 -14.90
N ASP A 18 16.13 2.85 -15.73
CA ASP A 18 15.41 2.65 -16.99
C ASP A 18 15.12 1.18 -17.26
N TYR A 19 14.18 0.92 -18.16
CA TYR A 19 13.74 -0.43 -18.50
C TYR A 19 14.86 -1.29 -19.11
N LYS A 20 15.72 -0.74 -19.97
CA LYS A 20 16.76 -1.50 -20.66
C LYS A 20 17.77 -2.04 -19.65
N SER A 21 18.31 -1.15 -18.82
CA SER A 21 19.24 -1.53 -17.73
C SER A 21 18.58 -2.49 -16.75
N PHE A 22 17.30 -2.25 -16.39
CA PHE A 22 16.56 -3.16 -15.51
C PHE A 22 16.49 -4.57 -16.12
N LYS A 23 16.10 -4.68 -17.39
CA LYS A 23 15.96 -5.97 -18.07
C LYS A 23 17.26 -6.77 -18.09
N GLU A 24 18.41 -6.13 -18.34
CA GLU A 24 19.72 -6.78 -18.36
C GLU A 24 20.07 -7.45 -17.03
N HIS A 25 19.67 -6.84 -15.90
CA HIS A 25 19.89 -7.40 -14.57
C HIS A 25 18.80 -8.39 -14.16
N ARG A 26 17.54 -8.10 -14.50
CA ARG A 26 16.39 -8.96 -14.24
C ARG A 26 16.55 -10.34 -14.89
N ASP A 27 17.03 -10.39 -16.13
CA ASP A 27 17.21 -11.64 -16.88
C ASP A 27 18.29 -12.57 -16.29
N LYS A 28 19.16 -12.03 -15.43
CA LYS A 28 20.16 -12.81 -14.68
C LYS A 28 19.60 -13.42 -13.39
N LEU A 29 18.46 -12.93 -12.91
CA LEU A 29 17.83 -13.49 -11.71
C LEU A 29 17.22 -14.86 -12.02
N SER A 30 17.38 -15.78 -11.11
CA SER A 30 16.85 -17.16 -11.21
C SER A 30 16.04 -17.52 -9.96
N GLY A 31 15.06 -18.42 -10.12
CA GLY A 31 14.17 -18.82 -9.02
C GLY A 31 13.07 -17.80 -8.76
N SER A 32 12.49 -17.84 -7.57
CA SER A 32 11.38 -16.95 -7.20
C SER A 32 11.84 -15.51 -7.02
N ILE A 33 11.01 -14.57 -7.49
CA ILE A 33 11.24 -13.13 -7.37
C ILE A 33 10.12 -12.51 -6.55
N GLY A 34 10.49 -11.92 -5.42
CA GLY A 34 9.60 -11.08 -4.62
C GLY A 34 9.68 -9.62 -5.08
N PHE A 35 8.53 -8.99 -5.27
CA PHE A 35 8.45 -7.60 -5.71
C PHE A 35 7.68 -6.73 -4.71
N VAL A 36 8.24 -5.57 -4.40
CA VAL A 36 7.63 -4.57 -3.52
C VAL A 36 7.57 -3.23 -4.26
N PRO A 37 6.42 -2.86 -4.87
CA PRO A 37 6.25 -1.55 -5.48
C PRO A 37 6.02 -0.48 -4.40
N THR A 38 6.76 0.63 -4.49
CA THR A 38 6.65 1.77 -3.58
C THR A 38 6.76 3.10 -4.31
N MET A 39 6.36 4.17 -3.63
CA MET A 39 6.59 5.55 -4.08
C MET A 39 7.78 6.22 -3.36
N GLY A 40 8.56 5.47 -2.58
CA GLY A 40 9.64 6.02 -1.75
C GLY A 40 9.17 6.58 -0.40
N ALA A 41 10.03 7.37 0.26
CA ALA A 41 9.88 7.77 1.66
C ALA A 41 9.59 6.56 2.56
N LEU A 42 10.44 5.55 2.44
CA LEU A 42 10.27 4.26 3.07
C LEU A 42 10.21 4.38 4.61
N HIS A 43 9.34 3.60 5.20
CA HIS A 43 9.15 3.50 6.65
C HIS A 43 9.00 2.02 7.05
N GLU A 44 8.87 1.72 8.34
CA GLU A 44 8.78 0.36 8.87
C GLU A 44 7.67 -0.48 8.20
N GLY A 45 6.58 0.13 7.75
CA GLY A 45 5.56 -0.54 6.96
C GLY A 45 6.12 -1.11 5.66
N HIS A 46 6.84 -0.31 4.87
CA HIS A 46 7.50 -0.78 3.64
C HIS A 46 8.60 -1.81 3.95
N LEU A 47 9.38 -1.57 5.01
CA LEU A 47 10.42 -2.50 5.43
C LEU A 47 9.86 -3.88 5.80
N SER A 48 8.66 -3.94 6.40
CA SER A 48 8.00 -5.23 6.71
C SER A 48 7.66 -6.02 5.44
N LEU A 49 7.23 -5.35 4.36
CA LEU A 49 6.98 -5.97 3.06
C LEU A 49 8.30 -6.51 2.45
N ILE A 50 9.36 -5.70 2.47
CA ILE A 50 10.67 -6.08 1.92
C ILE A 50 11.25 -7.27 2.69
N LYS A 51 11.20 -7.26 4.02
CA LYS A 51 11.66 -8.38 4.86
C LYS A 51 10.89 -9.66 4.55
N ARG A 52 9.57 -9.59 4.40
CA ARG A 52 8.75 -10.73 4.03
C ARG A 52 9.09 -11.23 2.62
N ALA A 53 9.24 -10.32 1.65
CA ALA A 53 9.68 -10.68 0.31
C ALA A 53 11.03 -11.40 0.32
N ARG A 54 12.00 -10.94 1.14
CA ARG A 54 13.32 -11.57 1.29
C ARG A 54 13.24 -12.97 1.90
N GLN A 55 12.35 -13.20 2.85
CA GLN A 55 12.16 -14.49 3.50
C GLN A 55 11.53 -15.54 2.56
N GLU A 56 10.64 -15.09 1.67
CA GLU A 56 9.82 -15.98 0.82
C GLU A 56 10.39 -16.16 -0.59
N ASN A 57 11.42 -15.41 -0.99
CA ASN A 57 11.94 -15.44 -2.36
C ASN A 57 13.46 -15.52 -2.43
N LYS A 58 13.94 -16.07 -3.55
CA LYS A 58 15.36 -16.13 -3.85
C LYS A 58 15.94 -14.77 -4.18
N SER A 59 15.20 -13.93 -4.89
CA SER A 59 15.59 -12.57 -5.24
C SER A 59 14.48 -11.57 -4.87
N VAL A 60 14.88 -10.35 -4.51
CA VAL A 60 13.95 -9.26 -4.15
C VAL A 60 14.20 -8.05 -5.04
N VAL A 61 13.13 -7.57 -5.65
CA VAL A 61 13.09 -6.33 -6.43
C VAL A 61 12.21 -5.34 -5.68
N VAL A 62 12.70 -4.12 -5.49
CA VAL A 62 11.91 -2.99 -4.99
C VAL A 62 11.86 -1.93 -6.06
N SER A 63 10.70 -1.31 -6.29
CA SER A 63 10.62 -0.09 -7.07
C SER A 63 10.35 1.11 -6.20
N ILE A 64 10.98 2.23 -6.54
CA ILE A 64 10.69 3.56 -5.97
C ILE A 64 10.32 4.47 -7.14
N PHE A 65 9.03 4.79 -7.25
CA PHE A 65 8.53 5.65 -8.31
C PHE A 65 7.32 6.46 -7.85
N VAL A 66 7.50 7.77 -7.71
CA VAL A 66 6.39 8.68 -7.43
C VAL A 66 5.59 8.84 -8.72
N ASN A 67 4.52 8.06 -8.83
CA ASN A 67 3.72 7.95 -10.05
C ASN A 67 2.80 9.17 -10.21
N PRO A 68 3.02 10.06 -11.19
CA PRO A 68 2.22 11.28 -11.32
C PRO A 68 0.76 11.00 -11.69
N THR A 69 0.48 9.90 -12.41
CA THR A 69 -0.86 9.62 -12.94
C THR A 69 -1.88 9.21 -11.88
N GLN A 70 -1.43 8.88 -10.66
CA GLN A 70 -2.32 8.53 -9.54
C GLN A 70 -2.61 9.70 -8.59
N PHE A 71 -2.03 10.88 -8.85
CA PHE A 71 -2.32 12.10 -8.09
C PHE A 71 -3.33 12.95 -8.85
N LEU A 72 -4.30 13.48 -8.12
CA LEU A 72 -5.29 14.40 -8.66
C LEU A 72 -4.78 15.83 -8.59
N GLU A 73 -5.42 16.72 -9.35
CA GLU A 73 -5.17 18.15 -9.24
C GLU A 73 -5.39 18.63 -7.79
N GLY A 74 -4.41 19.33 -7.24
CA GLY A 74 -4.43 19.81 -5.86
C GLY A 74 -4.01 18.79 -4.79
N GLU A 75 -3.69 17.56 -5.16
CA GLU A 75 -3.05 16.59 -4.25
C GLU A 75 -1.54 16.90 -4.06
N ASP A 76 -0.92 16.14 -3.18
CA ASP A 76 0.43 16.38 -2.66
C ASP A 76 1.58 15.90 -3.57
N LEU A 77 1.40 15.80 -4.90
CA LEU A 77 2.45 15.31 -5.81
C LEU A 77 3.77 16.07 -5.67
N ASP A 78 3.71 17.40 -5.70
CA ASP A 78 4.91 18.25 -5.63
C ASP A 78 5.55 18.25 -4.22
N LYS A 79 4.76 17.95 -3.20
CA LYS A 79 5.18 17.90 -1.79
C LYS A 79 5.45 16.49 -1.30
N TYR A 80 5.18 15.47 -2.15
CA TYR A 80 5.33 14.08 -1.73
C TYR A 80 6.77 13.83 -1.28
N PRO A 81 6.98 13.24 -0.09
CA PRO A 81 8.32 13.12 0.49
C PRO A 81 9.25 12.30 -0.41
N ARG A 82 10.44 12.84 -0.69
CA ARG A 82 11.51 12.15 -1.43
C ARG A 82 12.73 12.05 -0.53
N LYS A 83 13.18 10.84 -0.26
CA LYS A 83 14.30 10.53 0.66
C LYS A 83 15.24 9.50 0.04
N ASP A 84 15.59 9.70 -1.23
CA ASP A 84 16.28 8.70 -2.06
C ASP A 84 17.50 8.07 -1.38
N SER A 85 18.39 8.86 -0.78
CA SER A 85 19.58 8.33 -0.11
C SER A 85 19.23 7.44 1.11
N ALA A 86 18.20 7.81 1.87
CA ALA A 86 17.74 7.00 3.00
C ALA A 86 17.02 5.73 2.52
N ASP A 87 16.22 5.85 1.48
CA ASP A 87 15.47 4.74 0.88
C ASP A 87 16.43 3.70 0.27
N ILE A 88 17.47 4.15 -0.45
CA ILE A 88 18.54 3.29 -0.95
C ILE A 88 19.19 2.53 0.22
N LYS A 89 19.53 3.23 1.29
CA LYS A 89 20.18 2.60 2.45
C LYS A 89 19.28 1.58 3.14
N ILE A 90 17.99 1.85 3.26
CA ILE A 90 16.99 0.90 3.79
C ILE A 90 16.94 -0.36 2.91
N CYS A 91 16.88 -0.20 1.58
CA CYS A 91 16.86 -1.32 0.63
C CYS A 91 18.13 -2.17 0.71
N GLU A 92 19.31 -1.54 0.76
CA GLU A 92 20.60 -2.26 0.96
C GLU A 92 20.57 -3.11 2.23
N LEU A 93 20.22 -2.51 3.36
CA LEU A 93 20.20 -3.19 4.66
C LEU A 93 19.13 -4.29 4.73
N ALA A 94 18.05 -4.16 3.96
CA ALA A 94 17.00 -5.16 3.87
C ALA A 94 17.33 -6.32 2.90
N GLY A 95 18.46 -6.26 2.19
CA GLY A 95 18.92 -7.31 1.29
C GLY A 95 18.15 -7.33 -0.04
N VAL A 96 17.82 -6.16 -0.57
CA VAL A 96 17.25 -6.00 -1.91
C VAL A 96 18.32 -6.30 -2.96
N ASP A 97 17.97 -7.08 -3.99
CA ASP A 97 18.92 -7.43 -5.06
C ASP A 97 18.89 -6.35 -6.17
N ILE A 98 17.70 -5.88 -6.57
CA ILE A 98 17.56 -4.81 -7.57
C ILE A 98 16.63 -3.73 -7.01
N LEU A 99 17.12 -2.50 -7.00
CA LEU A 99 16.33 -1.31 -6.74
C LEU A 99 16.06 -0.59 -8.07
N PHE A 100 14.78 -0.55 -8.47
CA PHE A 100 14.33 0.11 -9.69
C PHE A 100 13.76 1.49 -9.38
N MET A 101 14.47 2.53 -9.83
CA MET A 101 14.10 3.94 -9.61
C MET A 101 13.90 4.67 -10.95
N PRO A 102 12.84 4.32 -11.71
CA PRO A 102 12.67 4.87 -13.05
C PRO A 102 12.27 6.34 -13.04
N THR A 103 12.57 7.03 -14.14
CA THR A 103 12.03 8.37 -14.42
C THR A 103 10.66 8.28 -15.08
N VAL A 104 9.89 9.38 -15.06
CA VAL A 104 8.56 9.43 -15.71
C VAL A 104 8.70 9.10 -17.21
N ASP A 105 9.66 9.71 -17.89
CA ASP A 105 9.89 9.52 -19.33
C ASP A 105 10.38 8.10 -19.69
N SER A 106 10.92 7.35 -18.71
CA SER A 106 11.31 5.94 -18.92
C SER A 106 10.13 4.97 -18.77
N ILE A 107 9.03 5.43 -18.17
CA ILE A 107 7.83 4.61 -17.88
C ILE A 107 6.67 4.97 -18.80
N TYR A 108 6.46 6.26 -19.09
CA TYR A 108 5.29 6.74 -19.81
C TYR A 108 5.66 7.34 -21.15
N ASN A 109 4.83 7.03 -22.16
CA ASN A 109 4.86 7.67 -23.47
C ASN A 109 3.91 8.88 -23.50
N LYS A 110 4.05 9.76 -24.48
CA LYS A 110 3.16 10.92 -24.66
C LYS A 110 1.73 10.52 -24.99
N ASP A 111 1.57 9.45 -25.78
CA ASP A 111 0.29 8.87 -26.18
C ASP A 111 0.22 7.44 -25.63
N GLU A 112 -0.34 7.31 -24.44
CA GLU A 112 -0.33 6.10 -23.63
C GLU A 112 -1.69 5.41 -23.67
N LEU A 113 -1.70 4.08 -23.84
CA LEU A 113 -2.88 3.27 -23.56
C LEU A 113 -3.25 3.40 -22.09
N LYS A 114 -4.55 3.51 -21.79
CA LYS A 114 -5.04 3.67 -20.42
C LYS A 114 -5.73 2.40 -19.93
N ILE A 115 -5.50 2.09 -18.66
CA ILE A 115 -6.28 1.11 -17.91
C ILE A 115 -7.30 1.89 -17.09
N GLU A 116 -8.58 1.55 -17.21
CA GLU A 116 -9.65 2.12 -16.40
C GLU A 116 -9.99 1.17 -15.25
N ALA A 117 -10.21 1.71 -14.07
CA ALA A 117 -10.66 0.95 -12.91
C ALA A 117 -12.10 0.43 -13.13
N PRO A 118 -12.47 -0.74 -12.55
CA PRO A 118 -13.80 -1.31 -12.74
C PRO A 118 -14.87 -0.39 -12.15
N LYS A 119 -16.01 -0.27 -12.87
CA LYS A 119 -17.08 0.72 -12.63
C LYS A 119 -17.65 0.76 -11.21
N VAL A 120 -17.66 -0.34 -10.48
CA VAL A 120 -18.14 -0.37 -9.10
C VAL A 120 -16.99 -0.15 -8.13
N ARG A 121 -16.07 -1.11 -8.02
CA ARG A 121 -14.98 -1.07 -7.03
C ARG A 121 -14.02 0.11 -7.21
N GLY A 122 -13.84 0.60 -8.43
CA GLY A 122 -12.98 1.74 -8.74
C GLY A 122 -13.59 3.10 -8.41
N PHE A 123 -14.91 3.17 -8.17
CA PHE A 123 -15.65 4.43 -8.01
C PHE A 123 -16.43 4.57 -6.70
N ILE A 124 -16.18 3.69 -5.73
CA ILE A 124 -16.69 3.81 -4.36
C ILE A 124 -15.57 4.23 -3.41
N LEU A 125 -15.88 4.68 -2.21
CA LEU A 125 -14.95 5.00 -1.12
C LEU A 125 -13.76 5.86 -1.60
N GLU A 126 -12.53 5.31 -1.63
CA GLU A 126 -11.35 6.04 -2.13
C GLU A 126 -11.55 6.50 -3.58
N GLY A 127 -12.05 5.64 -4.44
CA GLY A 127 -12.28 5.99 -5.85
C GLY A 127 -13.36 7.05 -6.05
N ALA A 128 -14.39 7.12 -5.18
CA ALA A 128 -15.38 8.19 -5.20
C ALA A 128 -14.81 9.54 -4.72
N LYS A 129 -13.84 9.51 -3.81
CA LYS A 129 -13.18 10.70 -3.27
C LYS A 129 -12.02 11.18 -4.14
N ARG A 130 -11.44 10.27 -4.92
CA ARG A 130 -10.25 10.47 -5.73
C ARG A 130 -10.47 9.90 -7.14
N ALA A 131 -11.38 10.52 -7.90
CA ALA A 131 -11.76 10.05 -9.25
C ALA A 131 -10.54 10.00 -10.20
N GLY A 132 -10.25 8.83 -10.80
CA GLY A 132 -9.09 8.58 -11.65
C GLY A 132 -7.84 8.09 -10.91
N HIS A 133 -7.80 8.16 -9.59
CA HIS A 133 -6.66 7.66 -8.80
C HIS A 133 -6.32 6.20 -9.11
N PHE A 134 -7.34 5.34 -9.13
CA PHE A 134 -7.12 3.92 -9.35
C PHE A 134 -6.74 3.57 -10.78
N ASP A 135 -7.13 4.39 -11.76
CA ASP A 135 -6.66 4.23 -13.14
C ASP A 135 -5.13 4.37 -13.19
N GLY A 136 -4.60 5.42 -12.54
CA GLY A 136 -3.17 5.63 -12.42
C GLY A 136 -2.44 4.52 -11.64
N VAL A 137 -3.04 4.03 -10.55
CA VAL A 137 -2.46 2.92 -9.77
C VAL A 137 -2.41 1.63 -10.59
N LEU A 138 -3.51 1.25 -11.23
CA LEU A 138 -3.57 0.03 -12.04
C LEU A 138 -2.64 0.11 -13.25
N GLN A 139 -2.57 1.29 -13.89
CA GLN A 139 -1.65 1.54 -15.01
C GLN A 139 -0.20 1.28 -14.62
N ILE A 140 0.28 1.88 -13.54
CA ILE A 140 1.68 1.71 -13.14
C ILE A 140 1.97 0.28 -12.63
N VAL A 141 1.08 -0.31 -11.86
CA VAL A 141 1.29 -1.67 -11.33
C VAL A 141 1.30 -2.69 -12.47
N MET A 142 0.44 -2.54 -13.48
CA MET A 142 0.46 -3.39 -14.67
C MET A 142 1.81 -3.30 -15.40
N LYS A 143 2.32 -2.09 -15.63
CA LYS A 143 3.64 -1.89 -16.25
C LYS A 143 4.74 -2.56 -15.43
N LEU A 144 4.76 -2.33 -14.11
CA LEU A 144 5.76 -2.90 -13.22
C LEU A 144 5.69 -4.44 -13.17
N PHE A 145 4.50 -5.03 -13.19
CA PHE A 145 4.36 -6.49 -13.27
C PHE A 145 4.94 -7.05 -14.58
N ASN A 146 4.70 -6.39 -15.71
CA ASN A 146 5.28 -6.80 -17.00
C ASN A 146 6.79 -6.61 -17.08
N ILE A 147 7.33 -5.58 -16.42
CA ILE A 147 8.77 -5.29 -16.35
C ILE A 147 9.46 -6.31 -15.44
N VAL A 148 8.96 -6.48 -14.21
CA VAL A 148 9.60 -7.29 -13.17
C VAL A 148 9.31 -8.78 -13.36
N LYS A 149 8.11 -9.14 -13.81
CA LYS A 149 7.60 -10.52 -13.89
C LYS A 149 7.83 -11.26 -12.57
N PRO A 150 7.25 -10.78 -11.47
CA PRO A 150 7.50 -11.33 -10.14
C PRO A 150 6.75 -12.65 -9.94
N THR A 151 7.33 -13.54 -9.12
CA THR A 151 6.61 -14.71 -8.59
C THR A 151 5.60 -14.29 -7.53
N ASN A 152 6.02 -13.40 -6.61
CA ASN A 152 5.19 -12.88 -5.53
C ASN A 152 5.31 -11.36 -5.47
N SER A 153 4.17 -10.67 -5.33
CA SER A 153 4.11 -9.20 -5.20
C SER A 153 3.43 -8.82 -3.88
N TYR A 154 4.08 -7.97 -3.09
CA TYR A 154 3.73 -7.67 -1.71
C TYR A 154 3.03 -6.32 -1.59
N PHE A 155 1.83 -6.31 -1.02
CA PHE A 155 1.02 -5.11 -0.83
C PHE A 155 0.49 -5.01 0.59
N GLY A 156 0.47 -3.81 1.15
CA GLY A 156 -0.06 -3.55 2.48
C GLY A 156 -1.59 -3.58 2.53
N LYS A 157 -2.17 -4.27 3.52
CA LYS A 157 -3.62 -4.24 3.82
C LYS A 157 -4.14 -2.84 4.17
N LYS A 158 -3.24 -1.90 4.51
CA LYS A 158 -3.63 -0.52 4.81
C LYS A 158 -4.37 0.12 3.63
N ASP A 159 -3.90 -0.10 2.41
CA ASP A 159 -4.51 0.39 1.18
C ASP A 159 -5.46 -0.69 0.62
N ALA A 160 -6.45 -1.07 1.42
CA ALA A 160 -7.30 -2.25 1.20
C ALA A 160 -8.01 -2.25 -0.16
N GLN A 161 -8.55 -1.11 -0.59
CA GLN A 161 -9.23 -1.01 -1.90
C GLN A 161 -8.24 -1.14 -3.05
N GLN A 162 -7.04 -0.56 -2.93
CA GLN A 162 -5.95 -0.77 -3.88
C GLN A 162 -5.58 -2.26 -3.99
N LEU A 163 -5.43 -2.94 -2.85
CA LEU A 163 -5.13 -4.37 -2.80
C LEU A 163 -6.20 -5.20 -3.51
N ALA A 164 -7.49 -4.91 -3.29
CA ALA A 164 -8.59 -5.60 -3.96
C ALA A 164 -8.59 -5.37 -5.47
N LEU A 165 -8.35 -4.13 -5.93
CA LEU A 165 -8.30 -3.78 -7.34
C LEU A 165 -7.09 -4.40 -8.06
N ILE A 166 -5.92 -4.42 -7.43
CA ILE A 166 -4.73 -5.09 -7.97
C ILE A 166 -4.95 -6.61 -8.05
N THR A 167 -5.60 -7.20 -7.05
CA THR A 167 -5.96 -8.62 -7.08
C THR A 167 -6.95 -8.92 -8.21
N GLN A 168 -7.95 -8.06 -8.40
CA GLN A 168 -8.87 -8.17 -9.53
C GLN A 168 -8.13 -8.05 -10.86
N MET A 169 -7.30 -7.02 -11.04
CA MET A 169 -6.49 -6.83 -12.25
C MET A 169 -5.63 -8.08 -12.56
N LYS A 170 -4.97 -8.63 -11.53
CA LYS A 170 -4.19 -9.87 -11.68
C LYS A 170 -5.05 -11.02 -12.24
N ASN A 171 -6.27 -11.19 -11.76
CA ASN A 171 -7.16 -12.25 -12.21
C ASN A 171 -7.73 -11.96 -13.61
N ASP A 172 -8.21 -10.75 -13.86
CA ASP A 172 -8.85 -10.36 -15.12
C ASP A 172 -7.87 -10.40 -16.31
N TYR A 173 -6.60 -10.07 -16.07
CA TYR A 173 -5.54 -10.09 -17.10
C TYR A 173 -4.66 -11.35 -17.06
N PHE A 174 -5.03 -12.35 -16.25
CA PHE A 174 -4.31 -13.63 -16.14
C PHE A 174 -2.81 -13.48 -15.84
N LEU A 175 -2.47 -12.51 -14.98
CA LEU A 175 -1.07 -12.25 -14.66
C LEU A 175 -0.49 -13.36 -13.77
N ASP A 176 0.68 -13.86 -14.15
CA ASP A 176 1.36 -14.93 -13.44
C ASP A 176 2.19 -14.40 -12.25
N THR A 177 1.49 -13.85 -11.27
CA THR A 177 2.09 -13.41 -9.99
C THR A 177 1.14 -13.67 -8.83
N ASN A 178 1.65 -14.02 -7.68
CA ASN A 178 0.85 -14.12 -6.46
C ASN A 178 0.80 -12.75 -5.76
N ILE A 179 -0.41 -12.27 -5.47
CA ILE A 179 -0.57 -11.07 -4.64
C ILE A 179 -0.53 -11.49 -3.16
N VAL A 180 0.43 -10.96 -2.43
CA VAL A 180 0.66 -11.29 -1.02
C VAL A 180 0.24 -10.11 -0.14
N PRO A 181 -0.91 -10.19 0.55
CA PRO A 181 -1.32 -9.16 1.48
C PRO A 181 -0.45 -9.17 2.73
N CYS A 182 0.00 -7.98 3.16
CA CYS A 182 0.83 -7.78 4.35
C CYS A 182 0.10 -6.95 5.40
N GLU A 183 0.31 -7.30 6.66
CA GLU A 183 -0.38 -6.66 7.79
C GLU A 183 -0.03 -5.18 7.94
N ILE A 184 -0.96 -4.42 8.54
CA ILE A 184 -0.77 -3.00 8.80
C ILE A 184 0.24 -2.82 9.93
N VAL A 185 1.33 -2.13 9.65
CA VAL A 185 2.31 -1.74 10.67
C VAL A 185 1.87 -0.42 11.28
N ARG A 186 1.89 -0.37 12.61
CA ARG A 186 1.51 0.81 13.40
C ARG A 186 2.70 1.26 14.25
N ASP A 187 2.73 2.54 14.57
CA ASP A 187 3.67 3.04 15.57
C ASP A 187 3.32 2.57 16.99
N ALA A 188 4.17 2.91 17.96
CA ALA A 188 4.01 2.50 19.36
C ALA A 188 2.68 2.99 20.00
N ARG A 189 2.04 4.00 19.43
CA ARG A 189 0.77 4.56 19.90
C ARG A 189 -0.45 4.06 19.14
N GLY A 190 -0.21 3.33 18.04
CA GLY A 190 -1.24 2.66 17.25
C GLY A 190 -1.63 3.36 15.95
N LEU A 191 -1.00 4.49 15.58
CA LEU A 191 -1.25 5.14 14.30
C LEU A 191 -0.69 4.26 13.16
N ALA A 192 -1.48 4.00 12.14
CA ALA A 192 -1.02 3.29 10.94
C ALA A 192 0.10 4.10 10.26
N LEU A 193 1.21 3.43 9.92
CA LEU A 193 2.34 4.10 9.29
C LEU A 193 2.00 4.52 7.86
N SER A 194 2.35 5.76 7.54
CA SER A 194 2.19 6.39 6.24
C SER A 194 3.29 7.41 6.01
N SER A 195 3.77 7.54 4.78
CA SER A 195 4.71 8.60 4.40
C SER A 195 4.13 10.00 4.67
N ARG A 196 2.79 10.15 4.68
CA ARG A 196 2.09 11.40 4.99
C ARG A 196 2.05 11.77 6.47
N ASN A 197 2.40 10.85 7.38
CA ASN A 197 2.43 11.16 8.83
C ASN A 197 3.42 12.26 9.18
N VAL A 198 4.41 12.52 8.32
CA VAL A 198 5.38 13.63 8.51
C VAL A 198 4.76 15.02 8.40
N TYR A 199 3.55 15.12 7.84
CA TYR A 199 2.84 16.40 7.73
C TYR A 199 2.08 16.78 9.00
N LEU A 200 1.88 15.83 9.92
CA LEU A 200 1.12 16.05 11.14
C LEU A 200 1.94 16.82 12.17
N SER A 201 1.39 17.92 12.68
CA SER A 201 1.88 18.55 13.90
C SER A 201 1.65 17.63 15.11
N THR A 202 2.26 17.91 16.24
CA THR A 202 2.06 17.13 17.47
C THR A 202 0.58 17.07 17.87
N GLN A 203 -0.16 18.17 17.76
CA GLN A 203 -1.59 18.19 18.08
C GLN A 203 -2.43 17.37 17.07
N GLU A 204 -2.10 17.47 15.79
CA GLU A 204 -2.76 16.66 14.74
C GLU A 204 -2.46 15.19 14.89
N TYR A 205 -1.24 14.83 15.27
CA TYR A 205 -0.89 13.44 15.58
C TYR A 205 -1.76 12.87 16.71
N GLU A 206 -1.97 13.62 17.81
CA GLU A 206 -2.88 13.20 18.89
C GLU A 206 -4.31 12.95 18.39
N LYS A 207 -4.81 13.82 17.54
CA LYS A 207 -6.13 13.70 16.93
C LYS A 207 -6.19 12.51 15.96
N ALA A 208 -5.15 12.27 15.17
CA ALA A 208 -5.08 11.16 14.22
C ALA A 208 -5.19 9.78 14.88
N LEU A 209 -4.80 9.65 16.15
CA LEU A 209 -4.97 8.42 16.92
C LEU A 209 -6.45 8.00 17.05
N SER A 210 -7.39 8.91 16.85
CA SER A 210 -8.82 8.58 16.86
C SER A 210 -9.20 7.56 15.78
N LEU A 211 -8.49 7.54 14.63
CA LEU A 211 -8.73 6.55 13.58
C LEU A 211 -8.52 5.12 14.10
N SER A 212 -7.35 4.86 14.68
CA SER A 212 -7.06 3.53 15.23
C SER A 212 -7.89 3.21 16.49
N LYS A 213 -8.24 4.22 17.29
CA LYS A 213 -9.14 4.03 18.46
C LYS A 213 -10.54 3.62 18.02
N SER A 214 -11.10 4.26 16.98
CA SER A 214 -12.42 3.92 16.43
C SER A 214 -12.46 2.50 15.86
N LEU A 215 -11.41 2.08 15.13
CA LEU A 215 -11.29 0.72 14.60
C LEU A 215 -11.15 -0.33 15.73
N LYS A 216 -10.39 -0.03 16.80
CA LYS A 216 -10.31 -0.91 17.97
C LYS A 216 -11.66 -1.04 18.68
N LYS A 217 -12.43 0.06 18.78
CA LYS A 217 -13.79 0.02 19.33
C LYS A 217 -14.70 -0.85 18.46
N ALA A 218 -14.65 -0.70 17.13
CA ALA A 218 -15.40 -1.55 16.20
C ALA A 218 -15.05 -3.04 16.37
N ALA A 219 -13.77 -3.39 16.39
CA ALA A 219 -13.33 -4.77 16.62
C ALA A 219 -13.80 -5.34 17.97
N LEU A 220 -13.80 -4.50 19.02
CA LEU A 220 -14.32 -4.89 20.33
C LEU A 220 -15.83 -5.15 20.30
N LEU A 221 -16.61 -4.33 19.59
CA LEU A 221 -18.05 -4.53 19.42
C LEU A 221 -18.32 -5.86 18.69
N VAL A 222 -17.63 -6.09 17.57
CA VAL A 222 -17.74 -7.35 16.82
C VAL A 222 -17.39 -8.56 17.69
N SER A 223 -16.32 -8.49 18.48
CA SER A 223 -15.92 -9.58 19.39
C SER A 223 -16.92 -9.86 20.51
N LYS A 224 -17.78 -8.89 20.82
CA LYS A 224 -18.90 -9.02 21.79
C LYS A 224 -20.21 -9.46 21.15
N GLY A 225 -20.21 -9.72 19.82
CA GLY A 225 -21.38 -10.18 19.09
C GLY A 225 -22.24 -9.07 18.47
N GLU A 226 -21.81 -7.78 18.53
CA GLU A 226 -22.48 -6.73 17.79
C GLU A 226 -22.05 -6.83 16.31
N LEU A 227 -23.01 -7.12 15.44
CA LEU A 227 -22.76 -7.29 14.01
C LEU A 227 -23.49 -6.26 13.15
N ASP A 228 -24.37 -5.44 13.73
CA ASP A 228 -25.08 -4.40 12.98
C ASP A 228 -24.11 -3.30 12.53
N SER A 229 -23.95 -3.18 11.20
CA SER A 229 -23.04 -2.21 10.61
C SER A 229 -23.39 -0.76 10.91
N LYS A 230 -24.68 -0.45 11.15
CA LYS A 230 -25.13 0.90 11.49
C LYS A 230 -24.68 1.28 12.90
N ILE A 231 -24.90 0.39 13.87
CA ILE A 231 -24.48 0.59 15.28
C ILE A 231 -22.96 0.78 15.35
N ILE A 232 -22.21 -0.13 14.72
CA ILE A 232 -20.74 -0.07 14.73
C ILE A 232 -20.23 1.25 14.10
N LYS A 233 -20.82 1.68 12.99
CA LYS A 233 -20.43 2.95 12.33
C LYS A 233 -20.73 4.17 13.20
N GLU A 234 -21.87 4.22 13.90
CA GLU A 234 -22.18 5.34 14.81
C GLU A 234 -21.21 5.39 15.98
N GLU A 235 -20.91 4.27 16.63
CA GLU A 235 -19.90 4.20 17.71
C GLU A 235 -18.49 4.63 17.24
N MET A 236 -18.16 4.37 15.98
CA MET A 236 -16.90 4.87 15.41
C MET A 236 -16.94 6.38 15.16
N LYS A 237 -18.06 6.92 14.65
CA LYS A 237 -18.22 8.35 14.41
C LYS A 237 -18.13 9.16 15.69
N ASP A 238 -18.76 8.71 16.79
CA ASP A 238 -18.68 9.37 18.10
C ASP A 238 -17.23 9.57 18.58
N ILE A 239 -16.31 8.66 18.19
CA ILE A 239 -14.88 8.79 18.49
C ILE A 239 -14.19 9.70 17.47
N LEU A 240 -14.59 9.68 16.21
CA LEU A 240 -13.90 10.37 15.12
C LEU A 240 -14.26 11.85 15.03
N GLU A 241 -15.55 12.19 15.02
CA GLU A 241 -16.04 13.54 14.72
C GLU A 241 -15.47 14.63 15.61
N PRO A 242 -15.26 14.43 16.94
CA PRO A 242 -14.64 15.43 17.79
C PRO A 242 -13.15 15.65 17.51
N ASN A 243 -12.50 14.75 16.79
CA ASN A 243 -11.04 14.70 16.63
C ASN A 243 -10.56 14.99 15.22
N VAL A 244 -11.41 14.85 14.20
CA VAL A 244 -11.03 15.05 12.80
C VAL A 244 -11.55 16.35 12.25
N THR A 245 -10.84 16.95 11.31
CA THR A 245 -11.30 18.17 10.62
C THR A 245 -12.48 17.89 9.71
N LYS A 246 -12.47 16.71 9.08
CA LYS A 246 -13.54 16.22 8.21
C LYS A 246 -13.52 14.71 8.16
N LEU A 247 -14.64 14.08 8.42
CA LEU A 247 -14.84 12.65 8.20
C LEU A 247 -15.31 12.41 6.76
N ASP A 248 -14.50 11.68 5.96
CA ASP A 248 -14.89 11.36 4.58
C ASP A 248 -15.82 10.17 4.52
N TYR A 249 -15.47 9.10 5.25
CA TYR A 249 -16.35 7.94 5.41
C TYR A 249 -15.93 7.05 6.60
N VAL A 250 -16.91 6.31 7.12
CA VAL A 250 -16.77 5.03 7.82
C VAL A 250 -17.56 4.00 7.03
N ALA A 251 -16.93 2.91 6.64
CA ALA A 251 -17.54 1.89 5.82
C ALA A 251 -17.25 0.48 6.34
N ILE A 252 -18.21 -0.42 6.13
CA ILE A 252 -18.04 -1.85 6.40
C ILE A 252 -18.38 -2.56 5.09
N VAL A 253 -17.44 -3.34 4.60
CA VAL A 253 -17.51 -4.03 3.31
C VAL A 253 -17.00 -5.46 3.45
N ASP A 254 -17.36 -6.34 2.51
CA ASP A 254 -16.71 -7.62 2.32
C ASP A 254 -15.34 -7.48 1.61
N LYS A 255 -14.66 -8.59 1.38
CA LYS A 255 -13.37 -8.61 0.66
C LYS A 255 -13.48 -8.22 -0.81
N GLU A 256 -14.67 -8.28 -1.39
CA GLU A 256 -15.01 -7.82 -2.74
C GLU A 256 -15.45 -6.35 -2.77
N PHE A 257 -15.44 -5.66 -1.62
CA PHE A 257 -15.87 -4.27 -1.47
C PHE A 257 -17.38 -4.03 -1.68
N ASN A 258 -18.23 -5.05 -1.51
CA ASN A 258 -19.66 -4.86 -1.39
C ASN A 258 -19.99 -4.34 0.02
N ARG A 259 -20.95 -3.39 0.11
CA ARG A 259 -21.39 -2.88 1.41
C ARG A 259 -22.13 -3.96 2.20
N LEU A 260 -21.84 -4.06 3.48
CA LEU A 260 -22.48 -5.00 4.39
C LEU A 260 -23.38 -4.27 5.39
N GLU A 261 -24.61 -4.75 5.53
CA GLU A 261 -25.53 -4.33 6.60
C GLU A 261 -25.18 -4.99 7.95
N LYS A 262 -24.58 -6.16 7.89
CA LYS A 262 -24.04 -6.88 9.04
C LYS A 262 -22.61 -7.31 8.79
N VAL A 263 -21.79 -7.22 9.83
CA VAL A 263 -20.43 -7.74 9.81
C VAL A 263 -20.46 -9.25 9.62
N GLU A 264 -19.68 -9.75 8.71
CA GLU A 264 -19.43 -11.16 8.45
C GLU A 264 -18.02 -11.49 8.97
N PRO A 265 -17.87 -12.17 10.12
CA PRO A 265 -16.56 -12.50 10.66
C PRO A 265 -15.67 -13.23 9.64
N GLN A 266 -14.39 -12.84 9.57
CA GLN A 266 -13.38 -13.30 8.61
C GLN A 266 -13.61 -12.88 7.15
N ASN A 267 -14.70 -12.19 6.83
CA ASN A 267 -14.98 -11.68 5.48
C ASN A 267 -15.16 -10.16 5.43
N SER A 268 -15.15 -9.47 6.57
CA SER A 268 -15.41 -8.04 6.61
C SER A 268 -14.15 -7.20 6.78
N ILE A 269 -14.18 -6.01 6.18
CA ILE A 269 -13.20 -4.95 6.35
C ILE A 269 -13.94 -3.70 6.83
N ILE A 270 -13.51 -3.17 7.97
CA ILE A 270 -14.00 -1.91 8.53
C ILE A 270 -12.99 -0.83 8.17
N LEU A 271 -13.43 0.20 7.44
CA LEU A 271 -12.57 1.23 6.86
C LEU A 271 -12.95 2.61 7.39
N VAL A 272 -11.95 3.47 7.52
CA VAL A 272 -12.12 4.89 7.85
C VAL A 272 -11.22 5.74 6.97
N ALA A 273 -11.74 6.89 6.52
CA ALA A 273 -10.98 7.96 5.90
C ALA A 273 -11.40 9.31 6.49
N ALA A 274 -10.42 10.12 6.88
CA ALA A 274 -10.66 11.43 7.48
C ALA A 274 -9.49 12.40 7.22
N PHE A 275 -9.80 13.67 7.30
CA PHE A 275 -8.80 14.74 7.35
C PHE A 275 -8.50 15.09 8.80
N VAL A 276 -7.20 15.21 9.12
CA VAL A 276 -6.71 15.79 10.35
C VAL A 276 -5.83 16.98 9.97
N GLY A 277 -6.30 18.18 10.28
CA GLY A 277 -5.78 19.38 9.64
C GLY A 277 -6.04 19.29 8.12
N THR A 278 -4.97 19.46 7.36
CA THR A 278 -4.97 19.33 5.90
C THR A 278 -4.59 17.93 5.41
N THR A 279 -4.14 17.05 6.31
CA THR A 279 -3.64 15.72 5.97
C THR A 279 -4.78 14.70 5.93
N ARG A 280 -4.99 14.09 4.77
CA ARG A 280 -5.94 13.00 4.62
C ARG A 280 -5.31 11.68 5.02
N LEU A 281 -5.94 10.97 5.95
CA LEU A 281 -5.50 9.69 6.49
C LEU A 281 -6.54 8.61 6.22
N ILE A 282 -6.07 7.40 5.99
CA ILE A 282 -6.90 6.19 5.89
C ILE A 282 -6.37 5.13 6.84
N ASP A 283 -7.28 4.32 7.36
CA ASP A 283 -6.96 3.15 8.17
C ASP A 283 -8.07 2.11 8.04
N ASN A 284 -7.79 0.87 8.42
CA ASN A 284 -8.77 -0.19 8.41
C ASN A 284 -8.43 -1.32 9.38
N ILE A 285 -9.40 -2.22 9.58
CA ILE A 285 -9.22 -3.48 10.28
C ILE A 285 -10.00 -4.59 9.57
N TRP A 286 -9.42 -5.76 9.51
CA TRP A 286 -10.02 -6.96 8.95
C TRP A 286 -10.56 -7.82 10.10
N VAL A 287 -11.83 -8.16 10.08
CA VAL A 287 -12.57 -8.84 11.15
C VAL A 287 -13.27 -10.09 10.64
#